data_e90194c6306ab4ea627abbe77188df4e
#
_entry.id   e90194c6306ab4ea627abbe77188df4e
#
_cell.length_a   1.000
_cell.length_b   1.000
_cell.length_c   1.000
_cell.angle_alpha   90.00
_cell.angle_beta   90.00
_cell.angle_gamma   90.00
#
_symmetry.space_group_name_H-M   'P 1'
#
loop_
_entity.id
_entity.type
_entity.pdbx_description
1 polymer ?
#
loop_
_entity_poly.entity_id
_entity_poly.type
_entity_poly.pdbx_seq_one_letter_code
_entity_poly.pdbx_strand_id
1 'polypeptide(L)'
;HAGHVQQDPLRWGWPAWPKAYQDISSPEVTAFCTEQADEVSFYLWLQWLAYCQFAECWHTSQHDAMPIGLYRDLAVGVAEGGSETWCDRELYCLKASVGAPPDILGPLGQNWGLPPMDPHIIVARAYEPFIELLRANMQNCGALRIDHVMSVLRLWWIPYGETADHGAYVQYPVDDLLSIMALESQRHRCMVIGEDLGTVPVEIVGKL
;
A
#
# COMPACT_ATOMS: atom_id res chain seq x y z
N HIS A 1 -32.55 14.48 13.68
CA HIS A 1 -31.89 13.97 14.90
C HIS A 1 -30.71 13.15 14.47
N ALA A 2 -29.54 13.79 14.32
CA ALA A 2 -28.26 13.12 14.16
C ALA A 2 -27.93 12.49 15.53
N GLY A 3 -28.04 11.17 15.63
CA GLY A 3 -27.51 10.44 16.76
C GLY A 3 -26.02 10.70 16.83
N HIS A 4 -25.56 11.26 17.93
CA HIS A 4 -24.14 11.33 18.25
C HIS A 4 -23.62 9.90 18.41
N VAL A 5 -23.18 9.27 17.32
CA VAL A 5 -22.20 8.20 17.41
C VAL A 5 -20.94 8.90 17.92
N GLN A 6 -20.50 8.52 19.09
CA GLN A 6 -19.18 8.92 19.60
C GLN A 6 -18.17 8.48 18.55
N GLN A 7 -17.79 9.40 17.65
CA GLN A 7 -16.76 9.15 16.66
C GLN A 7 -15.46 9.02 17.45
N ASP A 8 -14.84 7.88 17.33
CA ASP A 8 -13.45 7.71 17.75
C ASP A 8 -12.65 8.78 16.98
N PRO A 9 -12.05 9.77 17.65
CA PRO A 9 -11.35 10.88 16.99
C PRO A 9 -10.15 10.42 16.17
N LEU A 10 -9.75 9.15 16.29
CA LEU A 10 -8.68 8.53 15.54
C LEU A 10 -9.18 7.83 14.26
N ARG A 11 -10.48 7.62 14.09
CA ARG A 11 -11.05 7.02 12.88
C ARG A 11 -11.42 8.09 11.86
N TRP A 12 -10.77 8.03 10.70
CA TRP A 12 -11.05 8.88 9.56
C TRP A 12 -11.28 8.02 8.30
N GLY A 13 -11.80 8.65 7.23
CA GLY A 13 -12.11 7.95 5.99
C GLY A 13 -13.33 7.05 6.10
N TRP A 14 -13.38 6.01 5.28
CA TRP A 14 -14.55 5.14 5.14
C TRP A 14 -14.99 4.41 6.43
N PRO A 15 -14.13 4.07 7.42
CA PRO A 15 -14.60 3.46 8.66
C PRO A 15 -15.49 4.38 9.51
N ALA A 16 -15.36 5.71 9.30
CA ALA A 16 -16.18 6.72 9.97
C ALA A 16 -17.48 7.05 9.20
N TRP A 17 -17.65 6.56 7.98
CA TRP A 17 -18.86 6.82 7.19
C TRP A 17 -20.07 6.06 7.73
N PRO A 18 -21.31 6.48 7.38
CA PRO A 18 -22.51 5.68 7.64
C PRO A 18 -22.36 4.27 7.05
N LYS A 19 -22.89 3.27 7.74
CA LYS A 19 -22.71 1.85 7.35
C LYS A 19 -23.09 1.55 5.90
N ALA A 20 -24.11 2.24 5.37
CA ALA A 20 -24.55 2.12 3.99
C ALA A 20 -23.46 2.45 2.96
N TYR A 21 -22.49 3.30 3.31
CA TYR A 21 -21.39 3.71 2.43
C TYR A 21 -20.05 3.00 2.74
N GLN A 22 -20.02 2.18 3.77
CA GLN A 22 -18.81 1.43 4.10
C GLN A 22 -18.55 0.26 3.16
N ASP A 23 -19.57 -0.25 2.47
CA ASP A 23 -19.44 -1.31 1.48
C ASP A 23 -19.53 -0.73 0.07
N ILE A 24 -18.44 -0.85 -0.70
CA ILE A 24 -18.35 -0.33 -2.07
C ILE A 24 -19.40 -0.93 -3.00
N SER A 25 -19.86 -2.17 -2.73
CA SER A 25 -20.87 -2.86 -3.53
C SER A 25 -22.32 -2.54 -3.12
N SER A 26 -22.52 -1.69 -2.10
CA SER A 26 -23.85 -1.37 -1.61
C SER A 26 -24.71 -0.61 -2.65
N PRO A 27 -26.03 -0.81 -2.63
CA PRO A 27 -26.94 -0.02 -3.48
C PRO A 27 -26.82 1.48 -3.23
N GLU A 28 -26.52 1.89 -1.99
CA GLU A 28 -26.39 3.29 -1.60
C GLU A 28 -25.15 3.94 -2.24
N VAL A 29 -24.03 3.22 -2.35
CA VAL A 29 -22.85 3.71 -3.08
C VAL A 29 -23.16 3.82 -4.57
N THR A 30 -23.87 2.84 -5.15
CA THR A 30 -24.28 2.89 -6.56
C THR A 30 -25.20 4.07 -6.82
N ALA A 31 -26.19 4.32 -5.94
CA ALA A 31 -27.09 5.46 -6.03
C ALA A 31 -26.33 6.79 -5.92
N PHE A 32 -25.42 6.90 -4.93
CA PHE A 32 -24.57 8.08 -4.77
C PHE A 32 -23.74 8.38 -6.02
N CYS A 33 -23.09 7.37 -6.61
CA CYS A 33 -22.32 7.55 -7.86
C CYS A 33 -23.17 8.05 -9.03
N THR A 34 -24.45 7.65 -9.06
CA THR A 34 -25.39 8.10 -10.09
C THR A 34 -25.87 9.52 -9.83
N GLU A 35 -26.25 9.82 -8.60
CA GLU A 35 -26.76 11.13 -8.19
C GLU A 35 -25.70 12.22 -8.22
N GLN A 36 -24.43 11.85 -7.93
CA GLN A 36 -23.28 12.75 -7.89
C GLN A 36 -22.31 12.50 -9.05
N ALA A 37 -22.84 12.11 -10.22
CA ALA A 37 -22.01 11.70 -11.37
C ALA A 37 -21.00 12.78 -11.81
N ASP A 38 -21.38 14.05 -11.72
CA ASP A 38 -20.49 15.17 -12.09
C ASP A 38 -19.32 15.29 -11.12
N GLU A 39 -19.56 15.15 -9.80
CA GLU A 39 -18.52 15.15 -8.78
C GLU A 39 -17.58 13.95 -8.93
N VAL A 40 -18.14 12.76 -9.14
CA VAL A 40 -17.33 11.55 -9.38
C VAL A 40 -16.48 11.73 -10.63
N SER A 41 -17.06 12.25 -11.71
CA SER A 41 -16.33 12.53 -12.95
C SER A 41 -15.23 13.56 -12.77
N PHE A 42 -15.46 14.58 -11.94
CA PHE A 42 -14.44 15.58 -11.62
C PHE A 42 -13.21 14.95 -10.93
N TYR A 43 -13.42 14.10 -9.92
CA TYR A 43 -12.31 13.42 -9.25
C TYR A 43 -11.60 12.40 -10.17
N LEU A 44 -12.33 11.69 -11.03
CA LEU A 44 -11.72 10.83 -12.06
C LEU A 44 -10.86 11.65 -13.03
N TRP A 45 -11.36 12.82 -13.46
CA TRP A 45 -10.59 13.73 -14.30
C TRP A 45 -9.32 14.25 -13.61
N LEU A 46 -9.36 14.56 -12.31
CA LEU A 46 -8.19 14.95 -11.56
C LEU A 46 -7.12 13.83 -11.52
N GLN A 47 -7.54 12.58 -11.32
CA GLN A 47 -6.63 11.43 -11.35
C GLN A 47 -6.02 11.24 -12.74
N TRP A 48 -6.84 11.36 -13.79
CA TRP A 48 -6.37 11.29 -15.16
C TRP A 48 -5.38 12.42 -15.49
N LEU A 49 -5.65 13.64 -15.06
CA LEU A 49 -4.76 14.78 -15.24
C LEU A 49 -3.42 14.57 -14.52
N ALA A 50 -3.45 14.08 -13.28
CA ALA A 50 -2.24 13.75 -12.53
C ALA A 50 -1.41 12.67 -13.25
N TYR A 51 -2.07 11.64 -13.79
CA TYR A 51 -1.42 10.61 -14.57
C TYR A 51 -0.76 11.18 -15.86
N CYS A 52 -1.47 12.04 -16.59
CA CYS A 52 -0.93 12.67 -17.81
C CYS A 52 0.29 13.55 -17.50
N GLN A 53 0.21 14.38 -16.47
CA GLN A 53 1.32 15.25 -16.07
C GLN A 53 2.53 14.44 -15.60
N PHE A 54 2.32 13.36 -14.87
CA PHE A 54 3.39 12.47 -14.45
C PHE A 54 4.05 11.77 -15.64
N ALA A 55 3.26 11.30 -16.62
CA ALA A 55 3.78 10.72 -17.85
C ALA A 55 4.57 11.74 -18.67
N GLU A 56 4.14 13.01 -18.72
CA GLU A 56 4.86 14.08 -19.39
C GLU A 56 6.22 14.36 -18.72
N CYS A 57 6.27 14.39 -17.38
CA CYS A 57 7.54 14.49 -16.65
C CYS A 57 8.50 13.34 -17.00
N TRP A 58 7.97 12.12 -17.10
CA TRP A 58 8.75 10.95 -17.53
C TRP A 58 9.30 11.14 -18.94
N HIS A 59 8.46 11.51 -19.90
CA HIS A 59 8.90 11.75 -21.28
C HIS A 59 9.94 12.86 -21.37
N THR A 60 9.79 13.92 -20.61
CA THR A 60 10.78 15.01 -20.54
C THR A 60 12.12 14.49 -20.02
N SER A 61 12.11 13.68 -18.95
CA SER A 61 13.35 13.10 -18.42
C SER A 61 14.06 12.19 -19.41
N GLN A 62 13.31 11.47 -20.25
CA GLN A 62 13.89 10.63 -21.32
C GLN A 62 14.43 11.48 -22.48
N HIS A 63 13.71 12.55 -22.86
CA HIS A 63 14.18 13.49 -23.87
C HIS A 63 15.50 14.17 -23.45
N ASP A 64 15.62 14.51 -22.18
CA ASP A 64 16.82 15.14 -21.61
C ASP A 64 17.93 14.12 -21.28
N ALA A 65 17.76 12.87 -21.74
CA ALA A 65 18.73 11.78 -21.62
C ALA A 65 19.17 11.50 -20.17
N MET A 66 18.27 11.69 -19.19
CA MET A 66 18.53 11.31 -17.82
C MET A 66 18.65 9.78 -17.70
N PRO A 67 19.75 9.23 -17.15
CA PRO A 67 19.99 7.77 -17.17
C PRO A 67 18.91 6.95 -16.45
N ILE A 68 18.36 7.47 -15.36
CA ILE A 68 17.30 6.83 -14.58
C ILE A 68 15.96 7.52 -14.83
N GLY A 69 15.98 8.86 -15.03
CA GLY A 69 14.77 9.65 -15.12
C GLY A 69 14.09 9.82 -13.76
N LEU A 70 12.82 9.44 -13.69
CA LEU A 70 12.06 9.54 -12.44
C LEU A 70 12.36 8.37 -11.51
N TYR A 71 12.51 8.69 -10.22
CA TYR A 71 12.69 7.74 -9.12
C TYR A 71 11.47 7.83 -8.21
N ARG A 72 10.73 6.73 -8.10
CA ARG A 72 9.53 6.64 -7.27
C ARG A 72 9.79 5.88 -5.98
N ASP A 73 8.90 6.08 -5.03
CA ASP A 73 8.93 5.40 -3.73
C ASP A 73 7.62 4.63 -3.52
N LEU A 74 7.74 3.34 -3.24
CA LEU A 74 6.62 2.49 -2.87
C LEU A 74 6.55 2.39 -1.35
N ALA A 75 5.51 2.96 -0.77
CA ALA A 75 5.27 2.91 0.66
C ALA A 75 5.03 1.47 1.15
N VAL A 76 5.39 1.21 2.42
CA VAL A 76 5.26 -0.12 3.06
C VAL A 76 3.81 -0.60 3.18
N GLY A 77 2.85 0.29 3.11
CA GLY A 77 1.43 -0.05 3.22
C GLY A 77 0.50 1.09 2.86
N VAL A 78 -0.78 0.87 3.09
CA VAL A 78 -1.88 1.79 2.79
C VAL A 78 -2.55 2.27 4.07
N ALA A 79 -3.22 3.42 4.00
CA ALA A 79 -3.95 3.95 5.14
C ALA A 79 -5.22 3.14 5.43
N GLU A 80 -5.54 2.88 6.71
CA GLU A 80 -6.75 2.15 7.13
C GLU A 80 -8.04 2.77 6.58
N GLY A 81 -8.14 4.09 6.54
CA GLY A 81 -9.30 4.81 6.01
C GLY A 81 -9.22 5.16 4.52
N GLY A 82 -8.24 4.59 3.79
CA GLY A 82 -7.99 4.86 2.37
C GLY A 82 -8.94 4.12 1.42
N SER A 83 -8.79 4.44 0.14
CA SER A 83 -9.55 3.82 -0.95
C SER A 83 -9.25 2.34 -1.11
N GLU A 84 -7.99 1.94 -0.96
CA GLU A 84 -7.54 0.58 -1.17
C GLU A 84 -8.22 -0.39 -0.20
N THR A 85 -8.24 -0.04 1.08
CA THR A 85 -8.91 -0.84 2.12
C THR A 85 -10.43 -0.80 2.01
N TRP A 86 -11.01 0.25 1.44
CA TRP A 86 -12.44 0.31 1.14
C TRP A 86 -12.84 -0.55 -0.04
N CYS A 87 -12.02 -0.53 -1.10
CA CYS A 87 -12.27 -1.28 -2.33
C CYS A 87 -12.05 -2.78 -2.16
N ASP A 88 -11.06 -3.18 -1.34
CA ASP A 88 -10.66 -4.58 -1.19
C ASP A 88 -10.37 -4.94 0.27
N ARG A 89 -11.46 -5.09 1.04
CA ARG A 89 -11.35 -5.41 2.48
C ARG A 89 -10.82 -6.81 2.77
N GLU A 90 -10.99 -7.74 1.85
CA GLU A 90 -10.53 -9.11 2.05
C GLU A 90 -9.02 -9.20 2.01
N LEU A 91 -8.39 -8.32 1.22
CA LEU A 91 -6.94 -8.28 1.07
C LEU A 91 -6.24 -7.81 2.35
N TYR A 92 -6.88 -6.92 3.13
CA TYR A 92 -6.24 -6.25 4.26
C TYR A 92 -6.74 -6.74 5.61
N CYS A 93 -5.80 -7.07 6.51
CA CYS A 93 -6.09 -7.42 7.90
C CYS A 93 -6.37 -6.17 8.74
N LEU A 94 -7.62 -5.67 8.71
CA LEU A 94 -8.05 -4.47 9.46
C LEU A 94 -8.02 -4.63 10.99
N LYS A 95 -7.74 -5.83 11.49
CA LYS A 95 -7.60 -6.12 12.93
C LYS A 95 -6.13 -6.16 13.37
N ALA A 96 -5.22 -5.77 12.50
CA ALA A 96 -3.80 -5.65 12.79
C ALA A 96 -3.22 -4.41 12.13
N SER A 97 -2.10 -3.96 12.63
CA SER A 97 -1.32 -2.87 12.06
C SER A 97 0.12 -3.31 11.86
N VAL A 98 0.76 -2.79 10.82
CA VAL A 98 2.20 -2.94 10.60
C VAL A 98 2.96 -2.01 11.53
N GLY A 99 4.14 -2.43 11.95
CA GLY A 99 5.03 -1.63 12.77
C GLY A 99 6.43 -2.23 12.88
N ALA A 100 7.12 -1.88 13.94
CA ALA A 100 8.43 -2.42 14.29
C ALA A 100 8.48 -2.85 15.76
N PRO A 101 9.19 -3.95 16.08
CA PRO A 101 9.37 -4.36 17.47
C PRO A 101 10.20 -3.34 18.26
N PRO A 102 10.16 -3.39 19.61
CA PRO A 102 11.08 -2.64 20.44
C PRO A 102 12.53 -2.89 20.06
N ASP A 103 13.32 -1.83 19.98
CA ASP A 103 14.75 -1.86 19.73
C ASP A 103 15.49 -0.81 20.58
N ILE A 104 16.82 -0.68 20.37
CA ILE A 104 17.66 0.27 21.13
C ILE A 104 17.27 1.73 20.84
N LEU A 105 16.80 2.03 19.64
CA LEU A 105 16.42 3.39 19.19
C LEU A 105 14.95 3.69 19.51
N GLY A 106 14.10 2.64 19.57
CA GLY A 106 12.68 2.73 19.85
C GLY A 106 12.24 1.70 20.91
N PRO A 107 12.52 1.94 22.22
CA PRO A 107 12.27 0.96 23.28
C PRO A 107 10.81 0.52 23.43
N LEU A 108 9.86 1.27 22.89
CA LEU A 108 8.43 0.95 22.87
C LEU A 108 7.99 0.28 21.56
N GLY A 109 8.90 0.14 20.59
CA GLY A 109 8.54 -0.22 19.21
C GLY A 109 7.79 0.88 18.50
N GLN A 110 7.31 0.58 17.30
CA GLN A 110 6.55 1.53 16.48
C GLN A 110 5.28 0.86 15.95
N ASN A 111 4.16 1.58 16.01
CA ASN A 111 2.92 1.21 15.33
C ASN A 111 2.65 2.24 14.24
N TRP A 112 2.65 1.80 12.98
CA TRP A 112 2.52 2.71 11.83
C TRP A 112 1.07 2.95 11.42
N GLY A 113 0.10 2.23 12.02
CA GLY A 113 -1.32 2.39 11.73
C GLY A 113 -1.75 1.89 10.33
N LEU A 114 -0.95 1.04 9.70
CA LEU A 114 -1.16 0.55 8.35
C LEU A 114 -1.64 -0.91 8.40
N PRO A 115 -2.85 -1.24 7.91
CA PRO A 115 -3.29 -2.62 7.86
C PRO A 115 -2.44 -3.43 6.88
N PRO A 116 -1.88 -4.58 7.29
CA PRO A 116 -1.09 -5.41 6.39
C PRO A 116 -1.95 -6.15 5.38
N MET A 117 -1.40 -6.44 4.19
CA MET A 117 -1.99 -7.40 3.26
C MET A 117 -1.90 -8.81 3.84
N ASP A 118 -2.99 -9.59 3.71
CA ASP A 118 -3.02 -10.99 4.15
C ASP A 118 -2.21 -11.86 3.18
N PRO A 119 -1.12 -12.53 3.61
CA PRO A 119 -0.30 -13.36 2.74
C PRO A 119 -1.06 -14.55 2.16
N HIS A 120 -2.08 -15.09 2.85
CA HIS A 120 -2.90 -16.17 2.32
C HIS A 120 -3.81 -15.71 1.19
N ILE A 121 -4.37 -14.51 1.30
CA ILE A 121 -5.21 -13.92 0.24
C ILE A 121 -4.36 -13.56 -0.98
N ILE A 122 -3.16 -13.01 -0.77
CA ILE A 122 -2.21 -12.74 -1.87
C ILE A 122 -1.93 -14.03 -2.67
N VAL A 123 -1.60 -15.13 -1.99
CA VAL A 123 -1.34 -16.42 -2.62
C VAL A 123 -2.60 -16.97 -3.30
N ALA A 124 -3.76 -16.94 -2.63
CA ALA A 124 -5.03 -17.44 -3.17
C ALA A 124 -5.46 -16.71 -4.46
N ARG A 125 -5.09 -15.43 -4.59
CA ARG A 125 -5.31 -14.61 -5.79
C ARG A 125 -4.14 -14.65 -6.78
N ALA A 126 -3.28 -15.65 -6.70
CA ALA A 126 -2.11 -15.81 -7.58
C ALA A 126 -1.24 -14.53 -7.65
N TYR A 127 -1.09 -13.84 -6.52
CA TYR A 127 -0.31 -12.59 -6.36
C TYR A 127 -0.83 -11.39 -7.16
N GLU A 128 -2.01 -11.47 -7.77
CA GLU A 128 -2.56 -10.39 -8.61
C GLU A 128 -2.51 -9.01 -7.93
N PRO A 129 -2.92 -8.83 -6.64
CA PRO A 129 -2.87 -7.50 -6.03
C PRO A 129 -1.45 -6.93 -5.92
N PHE A 130 -0.46 -7.77 -5.64
CA PHE A 130 0.94 -7.36 -5.56
C PHE A 130 1.52 -7.05 -6.95
N ILE A 131 1.17 -7.83 -7.95
CA ILE A 131 1.56 -7.59 -9.35
C ILE A 131 1.02 -6.25 -9.84
N GLU A 132 -0.26 -5.97 -9.62
CA GLU A 132 -0.88 -4.69 -10.03
C GLU A 132 -0.31 -3.49 -9.27
N LEU A 133 0.01 -3.65 -7.98
CA LEU A 133 0.70 -2.64 -7.19
C LEU A 133 2.07 -2.28 -7.82
N LEU A 134 2.87 -3.29 -8.17
CA LEU A 134 4.18 -3.06 -8.80
C LEU A 134 4.03 -2.41 -10.18
N ARG A 135 3.14 -2.90 -11.03
CA ARG A 135 2.87 -2.35 -12.36
C ARG A 135 2.47 -0.88 -12.31
N ALA A 136 1.53 -0.54 -11.41
CA ALA A 136 1.09 0.83 -11.24
C ALA A 136 2.22 1.76 -10.79
N ASN A 137 3.16 1.27 -9.97
CA ASN A 137 4.27 2.06 -9.46
C ASN A 137 5.49 2.09 -10.37
N MET A 138 5.70 1.06 -11.20
CA MET A 138 6.81 1.01 -12.17
C MET A 138 6.50 1.74 -13.47
N GLN A 139 5.24 2.12 -13.71
CA GLN A 139 4.89 2.94 -14.88
C GLN A 139 5.55 4.31 -14.79
N ASN A 140 6.08 4.77 -15.94
CA ASN A 140 6.65 6.10 -16.08
C ASN A 140 7.76 6.43 -15.06
N CYS A 141 8.58 5.45 -14.68
CA CYS A 141 9.76 5.68 -13.86
C CYS A 141 10.90 4.72 -14.23
N GLY A 142 12.14 5.14 -13.99
CA GLY A 142 13.33 4.33 -14.24
C GLY A 142 13.84 3.60 -13.01
N ALA A 143 13.40 4.02 -11.81
CA ALA A 143 13.71 3.33 -10.57
C ALA A 143 12.56 3.43 -9.56
N LEU A 144 12.36 2.35 -8.79
CA LEU A 144 11.39 2.23 -7.71
C LEU A 144 12.08 1.81 -6.43
N ARG A 145 12.04 2.67 -5.40
CA ARG A 145 12.44 2.31 -4.05
C ARG A 145 11.30 1.55 -3.38
N ILE A 146 11.62 0.42 -2.81
CA ILE A 146 10.70 -0.35 -1.96
C ILE A 146 11.01 0.05 -0.51
N ASP A 147 10.09 0.77 0.10
CA ASP A 147 10.19 1.15 1.50
C ASP A 147 10.08 -0.09 2.38
N HIS A 148 11.00 -0.23 3.35
CA HIS A 148 11.06 -1.38 4.24
C HIS A 148 11.05 -2.72 3.49
N VAL A 149 12.07 -2.97 2.66
CA VAL A 149 12.13 -4.16 1.76
C VAL A 149 11.97 -5.50 2.49
N MET A 150 12.24 -5.54 3.81
CA MET A 150 11.98 -6.71 4.65
C MET A 150 10.49 -7.13 4.64
N SER A 151 9.58 -6.25 4.22
CA SER A 151 8.16 -6.52 4.08
C SER A 151 7.84 -7.69 3.15
N VAL A 152 8.69 -7.98 2.15
CA VAL A 152 8.50 -9.15 1.27
C VAL A 152 8.89 -10.46 1.94
N LEU A 153 9.65 -10.41 3.04
CA LEU A 153 10.02 -11.57 3.85
C LEU A 153 9.11 -11.73 5.06
N ARG A 154 8.94 -10.66 5.82
CA ARG A 154 8.12 -10.63 7.03
C ARG A 154 7.76 -9.21 7.43
N LEU A 155 6.59 -9.05 8.05
CA LEU A 155 6.17 -7.80 8.69
C LEU A 155 5.88 -8.03 10.17
N TRP A 156 6.17 -7.01 10.98
CA TRP A 156 5.76 -6.97 12.38
C TRP A 156 4.29 -6.56 12.46
N TRP A 157 3.43 -7.49 12.86
CA TRP A 157 2.00 -7.25 13.01
C TRP A 157 1.66 -7.01 14.46
N ILE A 158 0.93 -5.94 14.72
CA ILE A 158 0.46 -5.54 16.03
C ILE A 158 -1.06 -5.70 16.02
N PRO A 159 -1.65 -6.50 16.95
CA PRO A 159 -3.09 -6.63 17.03
C PRO A 159 -3.76 -5.27 17.31
N TYR A 160 -4.95 -5.07 16.76
CA TYR A 160 -5.69 -3.82 16.96
C TYR A 160 -5.90 -3.51 18.43
N GLY A 161 -5.55 -2.30 18.85
CA GLY A 161 -5.67 -1.83 20.24
C GLY A 161 -4.49 -2.19 21.16
N GLU A 162 -3.52 -2.97 20.66
CA GLU A 162 -2.33 -3.33 21.41
C GLU A 162 -1.17 -2.37 21.13
N THR A 163 -0.17 -2.39 22.02
CA THR A 163 1.10 -1.68 21.85
C THR A 163 2.09 -2.48 21.00
N ALA A 164 3.10 -1.84 20.44
CA ALA A 164 3.99 -2.47 19.48
C ALA A 164 4.83 -3.64 20.05
N ASP A 165 5.05 -3.68 21.34
CA ASP A 165 5.73 -4.78 22.04
C ASP A 165 4.89 -6.07 22.14
N HIS A 166 3.58 -6.01 21.86
CA HIS A 166 2.69 -7.17 21.78
C HIS A 166 2.50 -7.72 20.34
N GLY A 167 3.34 -7.30 19.42
CA GLY A 167 3.31 -7.78 18.04
C GLY A 167 4.00 -9.12 17.83
N ALA A 168 3.93 -9.60 16.61
CA ALA A 168 4.66 -10.79 16.14
C ALA A 168 5.03 -10.65 14.65
N TYR A 169 6.10 -11.32 14.22
CA TYR A 169 6.43 -11.41 12.81
C TYR A 169 5.51 -12.38 12.08
N VAL A 170 4.90 -11.90 11.01
CA VAL A 170 4.14 -12.71 10.05
C VAL A 170 4.97 -12.86 8.79
N GLN A 171 5.18 -14.11 8.35
CA GLN A 171 5.98 -14.45 7.17
C GLN A 171 5.20 -14.26 5.88
N TYR A 172 5.90 -13.85 4.84
CA TYR A 172 5.39 -13.71 3.48
C TYR A 172 6.10 -14.68 2.52
N PRO A 173 5.51 -15.02 1.37
CA PRO A 173 6.11 -15.93 0.39
C PRO A 173 7.24 -15.24 -0.39
N VAL A 174 8.37 -15.01 0.29
CA VAL A 174 9.47 -14.15 -0.16
C VAL A 174 10.02 -14.52 -1.54
N ASP A 175 10.18 -15.81 -1.84
CA ASP A 175 10.77 -16.25 -3.11
C ASP A 175 9.85 -15.90 -4.29
N ASP A 176 8.52 -16.04 -4.10
CA ASP A 176 7.54 -15.67 -5.12
C ASP A 176 7.47 -14.17 -5.30
N LEU A 177 7.41 -13.40 -4.19
CA LEU A 177 7.35 -11.93 -4.25
C LEU A 177 8.60 -11.33 -4.89
N LEU A 178 9.81 -11.81 -4.56
CA LEU A 178 11.05 -11.37 -5.19
C LEU A 178 11.09 -11.76 -6.69
N SER A 179 10.62 -12.96 -7.05
CA SER A 179 10.55 -13.39 -8.44
C SER A 179 9.60 -12.51 -9.26
N ILE A 180 8.46 -12.12 -8.68
CA ILE A 180 7.50 -11.19 -9.30
C ILE A 180 8.14 -9.79 -9.44
N MET A 181 8.81 -9.28 -8.41
CA MET A 181 9.52 -8.00 -8.48
C MET A 181 10.57 -7.99 -9.58
N ALA A 182 11.39 -9.04 -9.69
CA ALA A 182 12.38 -9.18 -10.74
C ALA A 182 11.75 -9.21 -12.14
N LEU A 183 10.65 -9.96 -12.30
CA LEU A 183 9.93 -10.06 -13.57
C LEU A 183 9.32 -8.70 -13.99
N GLU A 184 8.62 -8.03 -13.08
CA GLU A 184 8.00 -6.75 -13.39
C GLU A 184 9.05 -5.63 -13.58
N SER A 185 10.18 -5.67 -12.84
CA SER A 185 11.34 -4.80 -13.08
C SER A 185 11.86 -4.92 -14.53
N GLN A 186 12.03 -6.14 -15.02
CA GLN A 186 12.48 -6.38 -16.40
C GLN A 186 11.44 -5.91 -17.43
N ARG A 187 10.17 -6.19 -17.21
CA ARG A 187 9.06 -5.79 -18.10
C ARG A 187 8.96 -4.28 -18.25
N HIS A 188 9.12 -3.55 -17.14
CA HIS A 188 9.00 -2.09 -17.09
C HIS A 188 10.33 -1.36 -17.28
N ARG A 189 11.46 -2.09 -17.38
CA ARG A 189 12.81 -1.52 -17.38
C ARG A 189 13.02 -0.53 -16.23
N CYS A 190 12.52 -0.89 -15.07
CA CYS A 190 12.54 -0.10 -13.85
C CYS A 190 13.47 -0.77 -12.83
N MET A 191 14.52 -0.08 -12.40
CA MET A 191 15.44 -0.58 -11.39
C MET A 191 14.72 -0.64 -10.03
N VAL A 192 14.86 -1.76 -9.32
CA VAL A 192 14.32 -1.88 -7.96
C VAL A 192 15.42 -1.65 -6.94
N ILE A 193 15.15 -0.82 -5.95
CA ILE A 193 16.06 -0.48 -4.86
C ILE A 193 15.34 -0.78 -3.55
N GLY A 194 15.83 -1.75 -2.78
CA GLY A 194 15.28 -2.08 -1.46
C GLY A 194 15.85 -1.17 -0.38
N GLU A 195 14.98 -0.57 0.43
CA GLU A 195 15.40 0.11 1.65
C GLU A 195 15.54 -0.93 2.77
N ASP A 196 16.75 -1.05 3.33
CA ASP A 196 17.14 -2.08 4.31
C ASP A 196 17.59 -1.48 5.64
N LEU A 197 16.98 -0.40 6.09
CA LEU A 197 17.27 0.23 7.38
C LEU A 197 16.54 -0.49 8.54
N GLY A 198 17.15 -0.44 9.71
CA GLY A 198 16.59 -1.04 10.94
C GLY A 198 17.04 -2.48 11.17
N THR A 199 16.13 -3.33 11.66
CA THR A 199 16.43 -4.74 11.96
C THR A 199 16.33 -5.61 10.70
N VAL A 200 17.43 -5.67 9.95
CA VAL A 200 17.52 -6.40 8.69
C VAL A 200 17.87 -7.88 8.93
N PRO A 201 17.01 -8.84 8.56
CA PRO A 201 17.37 -10.25 8.60
C PRO A 201 18.47 -10.57 7.59
N VAL A 202 19.45 -11.38 8.00
CA VAL A 202 20.57 -11.79 7.12
C VAL A 202 20.06 -12.49 5.85
N GLU A 203 18.92 -13.19 5.96
CA GLU A 203 18.29 -13.94 4.87
C GLU A 203 17.88 -13.05 3.69
N ILE A 204 17.44 -11.80 3.94
CA ILE A 204 16.99 -10.90 2.86
C ILE A 204 18.20 -10.40 2.05
N VAL A 205 19.32 -10.10 2.70
CA VAL A 205 20.54 -9.61 2.04
C VAL A 205 21.09 -10.62 1.03
N GLY A 206 20.95 -11.91 1.32
CA GLY A 206 21.38 -12.98 0.40
C GLY A 206 20.38 -13.28 -0.74
N LYS A 207 19.18 -12.71 -0.69
CA LYS A 207 18.12 -12.92 -1.69
C LYS A 207 17.97 -11.73 -2.66
N LEU A 208 18.40 -10.53 -2.23
CA LEU A 208 18.45 -9.31 -3.04
C LEU A 208 19.74 -9.24 -3.87
#